data_194fa4e4974acff759182480a9ac1cc8
#
_entry.id   194fa4e4974acff759182480a9ac1cc8
#
_cell.length_a   1.000
_cell.length_b   1.000
_cell.length_c   1.000
_cell.angle_alpha   90.00
_cell.angle_beta   90.00
_cell.angle_gamma   90.00
#
_symmetry.space_group_name_H-M   'P 1'
#
loop_
_entity.id
_entity.type
_entity.pdbx_description
1 polymer ?
#
loop_
_entity_poly.entity_id
_entity_poly.type
_entity_poly.pdbx_seq_one_letter_code
_entity_poly.pdbx_strand_id
1 'polypeptide(L)'
;MAKSHPRWRLAKKVLTWLFFIAVIVLLVVYAKKVDWGDVWTVIRDYNRTALLSAVGLVIVSYLLYGCYDLLGRLYCGHKLAKRQVMLVSFVCYAFNLTLSTWVGGIGMRYRLYSRLGLPGSTITRIFSLSITTNWLGYILLGGIIFTFGIVQLPDHWYIDEGTLRILGIVLLLIIAVYLWFCAFAKRRHMTIKGQKLVLPSWKFALAQMAISSANWMAMGAIIWLLMGQDVNYFFVLGVLLVSSIAGVIVHIPAGIGVLEAVFLALLAGEHTSQGTIIAALLAYRVLYYFIPLLLALVCYLILESRAKKLRAKNERAMAK
;
A
#
# COMPACT_ATOMS: atom_id res chain seq x y z
N MET A 1 -18.46 -22.48 26.57
CA MET A 1 -18.27 -21.02 26.50
C MET A 1 -17.34 -20.62 27.64
N ALA A 2 -16.06 -20.41 27.36
CA ALA A 2 -15.08 -20.00 28.37
C ALA A 2 -15.37 -18.54 28.78
N LYS A 3 -15.68 -18.31 30.06
CA LYS A 3 -15.83 -16.98 30.67
C LYS A 3 -14.46 -16.26 30.57
N SER A 4 -14.35 -15.28 29.67
CA SER A 4 -13.13 -14.46 29.58
C SER A 4 -12.94 -13.71 30.90
N HIS A 5 -11.77 -13.89 31.54
CA HIS A 5 -11.40 -13.21 32.79
C HIS A 5 -11.61 -11.67 32.69
N PRO A 6 -12.17 -11.02 33.75
CA PRO A 6 -12.46 -9.58 33.73
C PRO A 6 -11.20 -8.74 33.42
N ARG A 7 -10.02 -9.17 33.87
CA ARG A 7 -8.72 -8.54 33.55
C ARG A 7 -8.42 -8.52 32.04
N TRP A 8 -8.81 -9.58 31.30
CA TRP A 8 -8.61 -9.67 29.85
C TRP A 8 -9.53 -8.72 29.05
N ARG A 9 -10.74 -8.46 29.56
CA ARG A 9 -11.66 -7.46 28.98
C ARG A 9 -11.15 -6.05 29.23
N LEU A 10 -10.62 -5.77 30.42
CA LEU A 10 -10.02 -4.49 30.76
C LEU A 10 -8.77 -4.24 29.91
N ALA A 11 -7.86 -5.21 29.81
CA ALA A 11 -6.66 -5.13 28.97
C ALA A 11 -7.01 -4.85 27.49
N LYS A 12 -8.00 -5.52 26.93
CA LYS A 12 -8.49 -5.23 25.57
C LYS A 12 -9.05 -3.83 25.41
N LYS A 13 -9.77 -3.32 26.42
CA LYS A 13 -10.31 -1.95 26.39
C LYS A 13 -9.20 -0.91 26.49
N VAL A 14 -8.25 -1.11 27.39
CA VAL A 14 -7.06 -0.24 27.53
C VAL A 14 -6.23 -0.24 26.25
N LEU A 15 -5.93 -1.41 25.69
CA LEU A 15 -5.19 -1.53 24.43
C LEU A 15 -5.90 -0.82 23.27
N THR A 16 -7.24 -0.90 23.24
CA THR A 16 -8.05 -0.17 22.27
C THR A 16 -7.90 1.35 22.40
N TRP A 17 -7.97 1.88 23.63
CA TRP A 17 -7.82 3.31 23.86
C TRP A 17 -6.40 3.80 23.60
N LEU A 18 -5.38 3.03 24.00
CA LEU A 18 -3.98 3.30 23.65
C LEU A 18 -3.76 3.35 22.16
N PHE A 19 -4.34 2.41 21.40
CA PHE A 19 -4.29 2.42 19.95
C PHE A 19 -4.90 3.71 19.35
N PHE A 20 -6.09 4.13 19.83
CA PHE A 20 -6.71 5.38 19.36
C PHE A 20 -5.89 6.62 19.71
N ILE A 21 -5.36 6.68 20.93
CA ILE A 21 -4.50 7.78 21.36
C ILE A 21 -3.25 7.83 20.48
N ALA A 22 -2.60 6.68 20.25
CA ALA A 22 -1.43 6.61 19.38
C ALA A 22 -1.73 7.09 17.94
N VAL A 23 -2.88 6.68 17.37
CA VAL A 23 -3.32 7.15 16.05
C VAL A 23 -3.53 8.66 16.03
N ILE A 24 -4.23 9.22 17.04
CA ILE A 24 -4.47 10.67 17.13
C ILE A 24 -3.15 11.42 17.29
N VAL A 25 -2.26 10.96 18.16
CA VAL A 25 -0.94 11.58 18.37
C VAL A 25 -0.14 11.58 17.07
N LEU A 26 -0.08 10.43 16.36
CA LEU A 26 0.61 10.33 15.07
C LEU A 26 0.01 11.27 14.02
N LEU A 27 -1.33 11.38 13.96
CA LEU A 27 -2.02 12.31 13.06
C LEU A 27 -1.68 13.78 13.39
N VAL A 28 -1.68 14.15 14.66
CA VAL A 28 -1.32 15.52 15.10
C VAL A 28 0.15 15.83 14.82
N VAL A 29 1.05 14.89 15.08
CA VAL A 29 2.48 15.05 14.78
C VAL A 29 2.71 15.19 13.27
N TYR A 30 2.01 14.40 12.46
CA TYR A 30 2.08 14.50 11.01
C TYR A 30 1.53 15.84 10.51
N ALA A 31 0.35 16.24 10.99
CA ALA A 31 -0.28 17.52 10.62
C ALA A 31 0.57 18.75 10.99
N LYS A 32 1.30 18.70 12.10
CA LYS A 32 2.22 19.78 12.50
C LYS A 32 3.48 19.89 11.65
N LYS A 33 3.89 18.80 10.99
CA LYS A 33 5.07 18.79 10.10
C LYS A 33 4.77 19.30 8.69
N VAL A 34 3.50 19.42 8.34
CA VAL A 34 3.06 19.91 7.01
C VAL A 34 2.91 21.42 7.10
N ASP A 35 3.58 22.14 6.20
CA ASP A 35 3.30 23.55 6.00
C ASP A 35 2.01 23.71 5.19
N TRP A 36 0.92 24.05 5.88
CA TRP A 36 -0.41 24.19 5.28
C TRP A 36 -0.50 25.40 4.36
N GLY A 37 0.35 26.42 4.57
CA GLY A 37 0.44 27.58 3.69
C GLY A 37 0.94 27.18 2.31
N ASP A 38 2.05 26.45 2.27
CA ASP A 38 2.63 25.93 1.01
C ASP A 38 1.67 24.95 0.32
N VAL A 39 1.04 24.07 1.07
CA VAL A 39 0.02 23.14 0.52
C VAL A 39 -1.11 23.88 -0.17
N TRP A 40 -1.62 24.95 0.44
CA TRP A 40 -2.74 25.72 -0.14
C TRP A 40 -2.33 26.47 -1.40
N THR A 41 -1.16 27.11 -1.43
CA THR A 41 -0.63 27.79 -2.60
C THR A 41 -0.39 26.82 -3.76
N VAL A 42 0.23 25.68 -3.49
CA VAL A 42 0.45 24.63 -4.48
C VAL A 42 -0.85 24.13 -5.10
N ILE A 43 -1.89 23.83 -4.29
CA ILE A 43 -3.17 23.34 -4.80
C ILE A 43 -3.89 24.41 -5.64
N ARG A 44 -3.77 25.66 -5.27
CA ARG A 44 -4.42 26.79 -5.97
C ARG A 44 -3.82 27.05 -7.35
N ASP A 45 -2.51 26.84 -7.48
CA ASP A 45 -1.78 27.16 -8.71
C ASP A 45 -1.75 25.99 -9.71
N TYR A 46 -2.22 24.81 -9.30
CA TYR A 46 -2.27 23.65 -10.19
C TYR A 46 -3.30 23.78 -11.31
N ASN A 47 -2.92 23.30 -12.48
CA ASN A 47 -3.85 23.08 -13.58
C ASN A 47 -4.99 22.14 -13.14
N ARG A 48 -6.23 22.61 -13.23
CA ARG A 48 -7.43 21.87 -12.80
C ARG A 48 -7.55 20.50 -13.47
N THR A 49 -7.17 20.39 -14.73
CA THR A 49 -7.20 19.10 -15.46
C THR A 49 -6.21 18.10 -14.88
N ALA A 50 -4.98 18.52 -14.60
CA ALA A 50 -3.96 17.67 -13.97
C ALA A 50 -4.42 17.21 -12.59
N LEU A 51 -4.97 18.12 -11.79
CA LEU A 51 -5.47 17.81 -10.45
C LEU A 51 -6.64 16.80 -10.48
N LEU A 52 -7.62 17.00 -11.36
CA LEU A 52 -8.76 16.07 -11.52
C LEU A 52 -8.30 14.69 -12.01
N SER A 53 -7.37 14.64 -12.95
CA SER A 53 -6.77 13.38 -13.44
C SER A 53 -6.02 12.66 -12.34
N ALA A 54 -5.25 13.40 -11.53
CA ALA A 54 -4.55 12.84 -10.37
C ALA A 54 -5.55 12.27 -9.34
N VAL A 55 -6.64 12.98 -9.02
CA VAL A 55 -7.72 12.48 -8.13
C VAL A 55 -8.34 11.21 -8.71
N GLY A 56 -8.61 11.16 -10.01
CA GLY A 56 -9.12 9.96 -10.68
C GLY A 56 -8.18 8.75 -10.51
N LEU A 57 -6.87 8.96 -10.70
CA LEU A 57 -5.86 7.92 -10.48
C LEU A 57 -5.73 7.51 -9.01
N VAL A 58 -5.90 8.43 -8.06
CA VAL A 58 -5.97 8.09 -6.63
C VAL A 58 -7.11 7.13 -6.37
N ILE A 59 -8.30 7.40 -6.89
CA ILE A 59 -9.47 6.51 -6.76
C ILE A 59 -9.16 5.14 -7.36
N VAL A 60 -8.61 5.10 -8.58
CA VAL A 60 -8.22 3.85 -9.25
C VAL A 60 -7.22 3.07 -8.40
N SER A 61 -6.18 3.71 -7.86
CA SER A 61 -5.18 3.07 -7.02
C SER A 61 -5.79 2.46 -5.75
N TYR A 62 -6.67 3.17 -5.06
CA TYR A 62 -7.36 2.62 -3.89
C TYR A 62 -8.33 1.48 -4.23
N LEU A 63 -8.95 1.51 -5.40
CA LEU A 63 -9.73 0.37 -5.90
C LEU A 63 -8.85 -0.85 -6.18
N LEU A 64 -7.65 -0.65 -6.76
CA LEU A 64 -6.67 -1.71 -6.98
C LEU A 64 -6.16 -2.30 -5.66
N TYR A 65 -5.92 -1.48 -4.61
CA TYR A 65 -5.67 -1.98 -3.26
C TYR A 65 -6.85 -2.80 -2.71
N GLY A 66 -8.08 -2.38 -2.99
CA GLY A 66 -9.27 -3.18 -2.67
C GLY A 66 -9.25 -4.56 -3.34
N CYS A 67 -8.75 -4.63 -4.57
CA CYS A 67 -8.60 -5.90 -5.30
C CYS A 67 -7.59 -6.85 -4.64
N TYR A 68 -6.56 -6.37 -3.92
CA TYR A 68 -5.65 -7.25 -3.17
C TYR A 68 -6.40 -8.05 -2.10
N ASP A 69 -7.25 -7.40 -1.32
CA ASP A 69 -8.05 -8.06 -0.30
C ASP A 69 -9.19 -8.90 -0.90
N LEU A 70 -9.71 -8.53 -2.09
CA LEU A 70 -10.64 -9.38 -2.86
C LEU A 70 -9.97 -10.66 -3.37
N LEU A 71 -8.71 -10.60 -3.82
CA LEU A 71 -7.92 -11.79 -4.10
C LEU A 71 -7.73 -12.63 -2.82
N GLY A 72 -7.46 -11.98 -1.68
CA GLY A 72 -7.42 -12.64 -0.38
C GLY A 72 -8.74 -13.34 -0.01
N ARG A 73 -9.87 -12.71 -0.34
CA ARG A 73 -11.20 -13.30 -0.18
C ARG A 73 -11.38 -14.57 -1.01
N LEU A 74 -10.98 -14.53 -2.27
CA LEU A 74 -11.03 -15.69 -3.18
C LEU A 74 -10.11 -16.81 -2.71
N TYR A 75 -8.89 -16.48 -2.34
CA TYR A 75 -7.87 -17.44 -1.88
C TYR A 75 -8.26 -18.13 -0.56
N CYS A 76 -8.83 -17.39 0.40
CA CYS A 76 -9.27 -17.93 1.68
C CYS A 76 -10.66 -18.54 1.64
N GLY A 77 -11.47 -18.32 0.59
CA GLY A 77 -12.82 -18.85 0.44
C GLY A 77 -13.86 -18.27 1.42
N HIS A 78 -13.58 -17.11 2.05
CA HIS A 78 -14.54 -16.55 3.01
C HIS A 78 -15.70 -15.82 2.32
N LYS A 79 -16.88 -15.83 2.95
CA LYS A 79 -18.14 -15.36 2.35
C LYS A 79 -18.49 -13.90 2.68
N LEU A 80 -17.58 -13.06 3.21
CA LEU A 80 -17.86 -11.64 3.43
C LEU A 80 -18.28 -10.96 2.12
N ALA A 81 -19.22 -10.02 2.20
CA ALA A 81 -19.65 -9.25 1.03
C ALA A 81 -18.49 -8.45 0.42
N LYS A 82 -18.37 -8.44 -0.91
CA LYS A 82 -17.29 -7.74 -1.63
C LYS A 82 -17.16 -6.27 -1.18
N ARG A 83 -18.30 -5.57 -0.98
CA ARG A 83 -18.33 -4.18 -0.49
C ARG A 83 -17.69 -4.02 0.89
N GLN A 84 -17.90 -4.99 1.80
CA GLN A 84 -17.27 -4.96 3.13
C GLN A 84 -15.75 -5.14 3.02
N VAL A 85 -15.30 -6.06 2.16
CA VAL A 85 -13.87 -6.29 1.90
C VAL A 85 -13.21 -5.04 1.31
N MET A 86 -13.81 -4.43 0.30
CA MET A 86 -13.32 -3.19 -0.31
C MET A 86 -13.22 -2.05 0.70
N LEU A 87 -14.24 -1.87 1.53
CA LEU A 87 -14.25 -0.79 2.54
C LEU A 87 -13.21 -1.03 3.64
N VAL A 88 -13.05 -2.28 4.11
CA VAL A 88 -12.00 -2.64 5.07
C VAL A 88 -10.62 -2.42 4.46
N SER A 89 -10.41 -2.86 3.23
CA SER A 89 -9.16 -2.67 2.51
C SER A 89 -8.82 -1.19 2.37
N PHE A 90 -9.77 -0.36 1.92
CA PHE A 90 -9.59 1.09 1.83
C PHE A 90 -9.10 1.69 3.15
N VAL A 91 -9.80 1.40 4.26
CA VAL A 91 -9.38 1.88 5.59
C VAL A 91 -7.98 1.38 5.93
N CYS A 92 -7.71 0.08 5.77
CA CYS A 92 -6.42 -0.49 6.12
C CYS A 92 -5.27 0.13 5.32
N TYR A 93 -5.45 0.35 4.01
CA TYR A 93 -4.39 0.93 3.17
C TYR A 93 -4.18 2.41 3.43
N ALA A 94 -5.22 3.20 3.63
CA ALA A 94 -5.09 4.61 3.98
C ALA A 94 -4.29 4.79 5.30
N PHE A 95 -4.59 3.98 6.31
CA PHE A 95 -3.83 4.00 7.56
C PHE A 95 -2.42 3.42 7.41
N ASN A 96 -2.23 2.38 6.59
CA ASN A 96 -0.93 1.75 6.34
C ASN A 96 0.04 2.71 5.66
N LEU A 97 -0.40 3.40 4.63
CA LEU A 97 0.42 4.33 3.86
C LEU A 97 0.84 5.54 4.70
N THR A 98 -0.05 6.03 5.57
CA THR A 98 0.19 7.26 6.32
C THR A 98 0.89 7.01 7.65
N LEU A 99 0.51 6.00 8.41
CA LEU A 99 1.02 5.77 9.76
C LEU A 99 2.13 4.71 9.79
N SER A 100 1.81 3.48 9.50
CA SER A 100 2.77 2.38 9.33
C SER A 100 2.07 1.06 9.00
N THR A 101 2.86 0.10 8.53
CA THR A 101 2.39 -1.28 8.29
C THR A 101 1.89 -1.96 9.57
N TRP A 102 2.48 -1.65 10.72
CA TRP A 102 2.04 -2.22 11.99
C TRP A 102 0.63 -1.74 12.39
N VAL A 103 0.35 -0.45 12.23
CA VAL A 103 -0.93 0.15 12.59
C VAL A 103 -1.99 -0.14 11.52
N GLY A 104 -1.78 0.32 10.30
CA GLY A 104 -2.73 0.19 9.20
C GLY A 104 -2.76 -1.19 8.59
N GLY A 105 -1.60 -1.74 8.26
CA GLY A 105 -1.51 -3.05 7.63
C GLY A 105 -2.00 -4.18 8.52
N ILE A 106 -1.46 -4.32 9.71
CA ILE A 106 -1.77 -5.40 10.66
C ILE A 106 -2.92 -5.01 11.58
N GLY A 107 -2.73 -3.95 12.38
CA GLY A 107 -3.64 -3.60 13.47
C GLY A 107 -5.07 -3.37 13.00
N MET A 108 -5.26 -2.54 11.96
CA MET A 108 -6.58 -2.23 11.42
C MET A 108 -7.23 -3.46 10.74
N ARG A 109 -6.45 -4.30 10.01
CA ARG A 109 -6.99 -5.52 9.41
C ARG A 109 -7.49 -6.49 10.47
N TYR A 110 -6.66 -6.77 11.49
CA TYR A 110 -7.10 -7.66 12.59
C TYR A 110 -8.31 -7.09 13.31
N ARG A 111 -8.35 -5.78 13.57
CA ARG A 111 -9.48 -5.14 14.22
C ARG A 111 -10.76 -5.26 13.41
N LEU A 112 -10.73 -4.80 12.15
CA LEU A 112 -11.93 -4.70 11.32
C LEU A 112 -12.45 -6.08 10.88
N TYR A 113 -11.57 -6.95 10.38
CA TYR A 113 -12.01 -8.29 9.95
C TYR A 113 -12.48 -9.18 11.10
N SER A 114 -11.85 -9.09 12.28
CA SER A 114 -12.36 -9.83 13.46
C SER A 114 -13.72 -9.32 13.94
N ARG A 115 -13.95 -8.01 13.83
CA ARG A 115 -15.28 -7.42 14.10
C ARG A 115 -16.35 -7.91 13.12
N LEU A 116 -15.97 -8.21 11.88
CA LEU A 116 -16.86 -8.79 10.87
C LEU A 116 -17.03 -10.31 10.99
N GLY A 117 -16.32 -10.97 11.91
CA GLY A 117 -16.45 -12.39 12.23
C GLY A 117 -15.40 -13.31 11.63
N LEU A 118 -14.35 -12.79 10.97
CA LEU A 118 -13.27 -13.64 10.45
C LEU A 118 -12.33 -14.10 11.58
N PRO A 119 -11.87 -15.38 11.56
CA PRO A 119 -10.87 -15.89 12.48
C PRO A 119 -9.49 -15.32 12.17
N GLY A 120 -8.63 -15.19 13.19
CA GLY A 120 -7.30 -14.61 13.06
C GLY A 120 -6.41 -15.28 12.00
N SER A 121 -6.51 -16.61 11.87
CA SER A 121 -5.78 -17.36 10.83
C SER A 121 -6.15 -16.94 9.40
N THR A 122 -7.42 -16.66 9.14
CA THR A 122 -7.88 -16.15 7.84
C THR A 122 -7.36 -14.72 7.61
N ILE A 123 -7.39 -13.88 8.65
CA ILE A 123 -6.90 -12.50 8.57
C ILE A 123 -5.41 -12.48 8.26
N THR A 124 -4.60 -13.33 8.93
CA THR A 124 -3.19 -13.50 8.62
C THR A 124 -2.96 -13.86 7.16
N ARG A 125 -3.72 -14.82 6.61
CA ARG A 125 -3.59 -15.24 5.21
C ARG A 125 -3.93 -14.10 4.24
N ILE A 126 -5.01 -13.34 4.49
CA ILE A 126 -5.36 -12.17 3.68
C ILE A 126 -4.22 -11.16 3.71
N PHE A 127 -3.68 -10.85 4.89
CA PHE A 127 -2.59 -9.91 5.06
C PHE A 127 -1.31 -10.36 4.35
N SER A 128 -0.90 -11.62 4.55
CA SER A 128 0.28 -12.18 3.87
C SER A 128 0.14 -12.14 2.36
N LEU A 129 -1.04 -12.50 1.84
CA LEU A 129 -1.31 -12.46 0.40
C LEU A 129 -1.28 -11.02 -0.14
N SER A 130 -1.84 -10.05 0.60
CA SER A 130 -1.81 -8.64 0.22
C SER A 130 -0.38 -8.10 0.14
N ILE A 131 0.48 -8.43 1.10
CA ILE A 131 1.91 -8.07 1.07
C ILE A 131 2.59 -8.71 -0.14
N THR A 132 2.43 -10.01 -0.32
CA THR A 132 3.02 -10.73 -1.46
C THR A 132 2.55 -10.12 -2.78
N THR A 133 1.26 -9.81 -2.92
CA THR A 133 0.71 -9.16 -4.11
C THR A 133 1.40 -7.83 -4.37
N ASN A 134 1.54 -6.98 -3.35
CA ASN A 134 2.19 -5.68 -3.48
C ASN A 134 3.65 -5.81 -3.94
N TRP A 135 4.41 -6.73 -3.35
CA TRP A 135 5.80 -6.96 -3.71
C TRP A 135 5.98 -7.57 -5.11
N LEU A 136 5.06 -8.43 -5.58
CA LEU A 136 5.14 -9.02 -6.92
C LEU A 136 5.10 -7.95 -8.02
N GLY A 137 4.22 -6.95 -7.90
CA GLY A 137 4.19 -5.83 -8.86
C GLY A 137 5.42 -4.95 -8.76
N TYR A 138 5.89 -4.66 -7.53
CA TYR A 138 7.13 -3.92 -7.31
C TYR A 138 8.32 -4.62 -7.95
N ILE A 139 8.51 -5.92 -7.68
CA ILE A 139 9.63 -6.72 -8.19
C ILE A 139 9.58 -6.81 -9.71
N LEU A 140 8.41 -6.98 -10.30
CA LEU A 140 8.25 -7.02 -11.76
C LEU A 140 8.62 -5.68 -12.41
N LEU A 141 8.05 -4.58 -11.93
CA LEU A 141 8.31 -3.26 -12.51
C LEU A 141 9.74 -2.80 -12.24
N GLY A 142 10.25 -3.00 -11.02
CA GLY A 142 11.65 -2.71 -10.69
C GLY A 142 12.61 -3.55 -11.52
N GLY A 143 12.29 -4.84 -11.69
CA GLY A 143 13.06 -5.74 -12.56
C GLY A 143 13.15 -5.22 -14.00
N ILE A 144 12.03 -4.80 -14.59
CA ILE A 144 12.00 -4.24 -15.94
C ILE A 144 12.78 -2.92 -16.00
N ILE A 145 12.41 -1.94 -15.17
CA ILE A 145 12.97 -0.59 -15.21
C ILE A 145 14.48 -0.58 -14.98
N PHE A 146 14.98 -1.37 -14.03
CA PHE A 146 16.40 -1.42 -13.69
C PHE A 146 17.20 -2.22 -14.74
N THR A 147 16.67 -3.30 -15.30
CA THR A 147 17.34 -4.06 -16.35
C THR A 147 17.54 -3.24 -17.61
N PHE A 148 16.55 -2.43 -18.00
CA PHE A 148 16.65 -1.55 -19.16
C PHE A 148 17.43 -0.24 -18.91
N GLY A 149 17.92 0.02 -17.68
CA GLY A 149 18.70 1.21 -17.36
C GLY A 149 17.92 2.51 -17.50
N ILE A 150 16.60 2.46 -17.23
CA ILE A 150 15.73 3.65 -17.36
C ILE A 150 16.05 4.68 -16.27
N VAL A 151 16.51 4.25 -15.09
CA VAL A 151 16.93 5.11 -13.99
C VAL A 151 18.44 5.33 -14.09
N GLN A 152 18.83 6.58 -14.31
CA GLN A 152 20.23 7.02 -14.27
C GLN A 152 20.55 7.46 -12.84
N LEU A 153 21.62 6.91 -12.29
CA LEU A 153 22.08 7.24 -10.95
C LEU A 153 23.24 8.27 -11.04
N PRO A 154 23.34 9.19 -10.08
CA PRO A 154 24.47 10.12 -10.02
C PRO A 154 25.81 9.37 -9.81
N ASP A 155 26.88 9.80 -10.50
CA ASP A 155 28.20 9.16 -10.47
C ASP A 155 28.82 9.03 -9.07
N HIS A 156 28.39 9.87 -8.13
CA HIS A 156 28.89 9.86 -6.75
C HIS A 156 28.16 8.89 -5.82
N TRP A 157 27.18 8.13 -6.33
CA TRP A 157 26.49 7.12 -5.53
C TRP A 157 27.30 5.82 -5.49
N TYR A 158 27.21 5.08 -4.35
CA TYR A 158 27.86 3.79 -4.16
C TYR A 158 27.33 2.67 -5.07
N ILE A 159 26.21 2.89 -5.73
CA ILE A 159 25.57 1.95 -6.64
C ILE A 159 25.71 2.54 -8.05
N ASP A 160 26.41 1.82 -8.91
CA ASP A 160 26.54 2.17 -10.33
C ASP A 160 25.39 1.55 -11.16
N GLU A 161 25.25 2.02 -12.39
CA GLU A 161 24.22 1.53 -13.33
C GLU A 161 24.33 0.02 -13.59
N GLY A 162 25.54 -0.52 -13.62
CA GLY A 162 25.80 -1.96 -13.81
C GLY A 162 25.22 -2.79 -12.68
N THR A 163 25.44 -2.36 -11.44
CA THR A 163 24.87 -2.99 -10.25
C THR A 163 23.34 -2.93 -10.25
N LEU A 164 22.76 -1.78 -10.67
CA LEU A 164 21.31 -1.63 -10.78
C LEU A 164 20.72 -2.56 -11.84
N ARG A 165 21.38 -2.74 -12.99
CA ARG A 165 20.97 -3.71 -14.02
C ARG A 165 21.03 -5.16 -13.53
N ILE A 166 22.10 -5.54 -12.84
CA ILE A 166 22.21 -6.87 -12.24
C ILE A 166 21.06 -7.10 -11.26
N LEU A 167 20.78 -6.12 -10.39
CA LEU A 167 19.62 -6.18 -9.49
C LEU A 167 18.32 -6.39 -10.25
N GLY A 168 18.10 -5.65 -11.34
CA GLY A 168 16.94 -5.80 -12.21
C GLY A 168 16.78 -7.22 -12.75
N ILE A 169 17.86 -7.81 -13.28
CA ILE A 169 17.87 -9.18 -13.79
C ILE A 169 17.53 -10.17 -12.66
N VAL A 170 18.12 -10.01 -11.47
CA VAL A 170 17.81 -10.86 -10.31
C VAL A 170 16.34 -10.78 -9.92
N LEU A 171 15.75 -9.58 -9.93
CA LEU A 171 14.32 -9.40 -9.66
C LEU A 171 13.46 -10.11 -10.70
N LEU A 172 13.79 -10.04 -11.99
CA LEU A 172 13.08 -10.77 -13.05
C LEU A 172 13.22 -12.30 -12.91
N LEU A 173 14.40 -12.78 -12.52
CA LEU A 173 14.60 -14.19 -12.23
C LEU A 173 13.74 -14.67 -11.04
N ILE A 174 13.61 -13.86 -9.99
CA ILE A 174 12.71 -14.16 -8.85
C ILE A 174 11.27 -14.32 -9.34
N ILE A 175 10.78 -13.42 -10.21
CA ILE A 175 9.45 -13.52 -10.81
C ILE A 175 9.31 -14.78 -11.67
N ALA A 176 10.29 -15.08 -12.50
CA ALA A 176 10.27 -16.27 -13.37
C ALA A 176 10.21 -17.57 -12.53
N VAL A 177 11.03 -17.67 -11.49
CA VAL A 177 11.04 -18.79 -10.54
C VAL A 177 9.69 -18.91 -9.81
N TYR A 178 9.14 -17.79 -9.32
CA TYR A 178 7.84 -17.79 -8.67
C TYR A 178 6.71 -18.29 -9.59
N LEU A 179 6.67 -17.79 -10.84
CA LEU A 179 5.69 -18.24 -11.84
C LEU A 179 5.88 -19.71 -12.21
N TRP A 180 7.13 -20.16 -12.34
CA TRP A 180 7.45 -21.56 -12.59
C TRP A 180 6.91 -22.48 -11.49
N PHE A 181 7.13 -22.11 -10.21
CA PHE A 181 6.53 -22.84 -9.09
C PHE A 181 5.01 -22.83 -9.12
N CYS A 182 4.39 -21.68 -9.41
CA CYS A 182 2.92 -21.58 -9.52
C CYS A 182 2.34 -22.44 -10.66
N ALA A 183 3.10 -22.65 -11.75
CA ALA A 183 2.68 -23.43 -12.90
C ALA A 183 2.91 -24.94 -12.71
N PHE A 184 4.09 -25.34 -12.22
CA PHE A 184 4.57 -26.73 -12.30
C PHE A 184 4.68 -27.46 -10.94
N ALA A 185 4.52 -26.77 -9.80
CA ALA A 185 4.65 -27.44 -8.51
C ALA A 185 3.54 -28.50 -8.30
N LYS A 186 3.95 -29.75 -8.16
CA LYS A 186 3.07 -30.90 -7.88
C LYS A 186 2.47 -30.82 -6.47
N ARG A 187 3.26 -30.31 -5.48
CA ARG A 187 2.84 -30.12 -4.10
C ARG A 187 2.50 -28.64 -3.87
N ARG A 188 1.19 -28.31 -3.84
CA ARG A 188 0.73 -26.94 -3.63
C ARG A 188 0.56 -26.56 -2.16
N HIS A 189 0.59 -27.54 -1.27
CA HIS A 189 0.43 -27.33 0.18
C HIS A 189 1.78 -27.33 0.86
N MET A 190 2.15 -26.21 1.45
CA MET A 190 3.31 -26.06 2.30
C MET A 190 2.86 -25.69 3.70
N THR A 191 3.42 -26.36 4.72
CA THR A 191 3.15 -26.02 6.12
C THR A 191 4.37 -25.29 6.66
N ILE A 192 4.26 -23.97 6.88
CA ILE A 192 5.33 -23.14 7.44
C ILE A 192 4.86 -22.66 8.81
N LYS A 193 5.59 -23.01 9.87
CA LYS A 193 5.26 -22.64 11.27
C LYS A 193 3.78 -22.94 11.65
N GLY A 194 3.27 -24.13 11.26
CA GLY A 194 1.90 -24.54 11.57
C GLY A 194 0.80 -23.90 10.71
N GLN A 195 1.13 -22.98 9.82
CA GLN A 195 0.21 -22.38 8.86
C GLN A 195 0.24 -23.14 7.54
N LYS A 196 -0.92 -23.62 7.08
CA LYS A 196 -1.05 -24.22 5.74
C LYS A 196 -1.08 -23.11 4.70
N LEU A 197 0.04 -22.91 4.00
CA LEU A 197 0.12 -22.05 2.83
C LEU A 197 -0.14 -22.90 1.59
N VAL A 198 -1.02 -22.40 0.75
CA VAL A 198 -1.34 -23.04 -0.55
C VAL A 198 -0.73 -22.17 -1.64
N LEU A 199 0.16 -22.75 -2.44
CA LEU A 199 0.72 -22.05 -3.58
C LEU A 199 -0.41 -21.70 -4.57
N PRO A 200 -0.59 -20.42 -4.97
CA PRO A 200 -1.64 -20.04 -5.90
C PRO A 200 -1.42 -20.63 -7.30
N SER A 201 -2.48 -20.68 -8.10
CA SER A 201 -2.35 -21.08 -9.52
C SER A 201 -1.59 -19.99 -10.30
N TRP A 202 -0.98 -20.37 -11.44
CA TRP A 202 -0.26 -19.42 -12.28
C TRP A 202 -1.16 -18.27 -12.78
N LYS A 203 -2.45 -18.55 -13.09
CA LYS A 203 -3.43 -17.52 -13.45
C LYS A 203 -3.69 -16.52 -12.30
N PHE A 204 -3.75 -17.03 -11.08
CA PHE A 204 -3.91 -16.19 -9.90
C PHE A 204 -2.66 -15.34 -9.64
N ALA A 205 -1.45 -15.92 -9.80
CA ALA A 205 -0.19 -15.19 -9.70
C ALA A 205 -0.08 -14.07 -10.74
N LEU A 206 -0.47 -14.33 -12.00
CA LEU A 206 -0.52 -13.29 -13.03
C LEU A 206 -1.52 -12.19 -12.68
N ALA A 207 -2.69 -12.52 -12.15
CA ALA A 207 -3.66 -11.51 -11.70
C ALA A 207 -3.11 -10.64 -10.56
N GLN A 208 -2.38 -11.24 -9.59
CA GLN A 208 -1.70 -10.50 -8.53
C GLN A 208 -0.68 -9.51 -9.12
N MET A 209 0.16 -9.97 -10.03
CA MET A 209 1.18 -9.16 -10.70
C MET A 209 0.55 -8.02 -11.51
N ALA A 210 -0.47 -8.31 -12.32
CA ALA A 210 -1.15 -7.31 -13.13
C ALA A 210 -1.79 -6.21 -12.28
N ILE A 211 -2.55 -6.58 -11.24
CA ILE A 211 -3.22 -5.63 -10.34
C ILE A 211 -2.20 -4.80 -9.57
N SER A 212 -1.12 -5.43 -9.09
CA SER A 212 -0.10 -4.72 -8.32
C SER A 212 0.75 -3.80 -9.19
N SER A 213 1.16 -4.26 -10.39
CA SER A 213 1.88 -3.41 -11.33
C SER A 213 1.04 -2.21 -11.76
N ALA A 214 -0.25 -2.42 -12.07
CA ALA A 214 -1.18 -1.33 -12.38
C ALA A 214 -1.28 -0.33 -11.23
N ASN A 215 -1.27 -0.80 -9.97
CA ASN A 215 -1.29 0.08 -8.81
C ASN A 215 -0.02 0.93 -8.67
N TRP A 216 1.17 0.34 -8.81
CA TRP A 216 2.43 1.07 -8.79
C TRP A 216 2.53 2.06 -9.95
N MET A 217 2.07 1.65 -11.14
CA MET A 217 2.00 2.53 -12.32
C MET A 217 1.04 3.70 -12.08
N ALA A 218 -0.12 3.48 -11.46
CA ALA A 218 -1.03 4.56 -11.10
C ALA A 218 -0.39 5.55 -10.11
N MET A 219 0.34 5.05 -9.09
CA MET A 219 1.08 5.91 -8.14
C MET A 219 2.15 6.76 -8.85
N GLY A 220 2.93 6.16 -9.74
CA GLY A 220 3.90 6.89 -10.57
C GLY A 220 3.24 7.94 -11.47
N ALA A 221 2.10 7.59 -12.09
CA ALA A 221 1.35 8.49 -12.95
C ALA A 221 0.76 9.70 -12.20
N ILE A 222 0.33 9.53 -10.94
CA ILE A 222 -0.11 10.67 -10.11
C ILE A 222 1.03 11.68 -9.95
N ILE A 223 2.23 11.23 -9.56
CA ILE A 223 3.39 12.12 -9.38
C ILE A 223 3.78 12.75 -10.71
N TRP A 224 3.84 11.96 -11.78
CA TRP A 224 4.19 12.45 -13.13
C TRP A 224 3.23 13.54 -13.63
N LEU A 225 1.91 13.37 -13.43
CA LEU A 225 0.92 14.40 -13.75
C LEU A 225 1.12 15.67 -12.93
N LEU A 226 1.41 15.51 -11.64
CA LEU A 226 1.65 16.64 -10.74
C LEU A 226 2.98 17.36 -11.01
N MET A 227 3.94 16.71 -11.65
CA MET A 227 5.21 17.32 -12.11
C MET A 227 5.10 18.03 -13.47
N GLY A 228 3.92 18.10 -14.08
CA GLY A 228 3.72 18.79 -15.36
C GLY A 228 4.01 17.94 -16.60
N GLN A 229 4.38 16.66 -16.47
CA GLN A 229 4.63 15.70 -17.56
C GLN A 229 5.87 15.99 -18.42
N ASP A 230 6.75 16.91 -17.99
CA ASP A 230 7.96 17.28 -18.74
C ASP A 230 9.06 16.20 -18.66
N VAL A 231 8.99 15.32 -17.67
CA VAL A 231 9.93 14.21 -17.45
C VAL A 231 9.37 12.90 -17.98
N ASN A 232 10.24 12.00 -18.43
CA ASN A 232 9.80 10.66 -18.87
C ASN A 232 9.06 9.91 -17.74
N TYR A 233 7.87 9.40 -18.04
CA TYR A 233 7.03 8.69 -17.08
C TYR A 233 7.72 7.49 -16.43
N PHE A 234 8.42 6.65 -17.20
CA PHE A 234 9.08 5.46 -16.67
C PHE A 234 10.27 5.80 -15.78
N PHE A 235 10.90 6.96 -16.01
CA PHE A 235 11.93 7.48 -15.13
C PHE A 235 11.31 7.90 -13.78
N VAL A 236 10.21 8.65 -13.77
CA VAL A 236 9.47 9.02 -12.55
C VAL A 236 9.00 7.78 -11.78
N LEU A 237 8.47 6.78 -12.49
CA LEU A 237 8.09 5.49 -11.89
C LEU A 237 9.31 4.79 -11.26
N GLY A 238 10.44 4.76 -11.95
CA GLY A 238 11.68 4.19 -11.43
C GLY A 238 12.19 4.90 -10.17
N VAL A 239 12.16 6.23 -10.17
CA VAL A 239 12.51 7.04 -8.98
C VAL A 239 11.57 6.77 -7.82
N LEU A 240 10.26 6.59 -8.07
CA LEU A 240 9.29 6.17 -7.05
C LEU A 240 9.63 4.79 -6.46
N LEU A 241 10.03 3.82 -7.30
CA LEU A 241 10.43 2.49 -6.83
C LEU A 241 11.70 2.55 -5.99
N VAL A 242 12.71 3.31 -6.40
CA VAL A 242 13.93 3.54 -5.60
C VAL A 242 13.60 4.21 -4.27
N SER A 243 12.76 5.25 -4.28
CA SER A 243 12.31 5.95 -3.08
C SER A 243 11.58 5.02 -2.11
N SER A 244 10.78 4.12 -2.64
CA SER A 244 9.97 3.18 -1.84
C SER A 244 10.85 2.18 -1.10
N ILE A 245 11.88 1.62 -1.75
CA ILE A 245 12.80 0.70 -1.08
C ILE A 245 13.68 1.45 -0.06
N ALA A 246 14.12 2.66 -0.37
CA ALA A 246 14.83 3.53 0.57
C ALA A 246 13.98 3.81 1.82
N GLY A 247 12.68 4.11 1.65
CA GLY A 247 11.73 4.30 2.75
C GLY A 247 11.56 3.06 3.63
N VAL A 248 11.55 1.87 3.02
CA VAL A 248 11.49 0.59 3.76
C VAL A 248 12.77 0.37 4.57
N ILE A 249 13.95 0.67 4.01
CA ILE A 249 15.25 0.50 4.69
C ILE A 249 15.37 1.48 5.87
N VAL A 250 14.98 2.73 5.68
CA VAL A 250 15.09 3.79 6.71
C VAL A 250 14.02 3.67 7.79
N HIS A 251 12.94 2.92 7.54
CA HIS A 251 11.81 2.70 8.47
C HIS A 251 11.09 3.98 8.93
N ILE A 252 11.12 5.04 8.11
CA ILE A 252 10.39 6.29 8.42
C ILE A 252 8.91 6.14 8.03
N PRO A 253 7.97 6.41 8.97
CA PRO A 253 6.53 6.39 8.67
C PRO A 253 6.20 7.30 7.49
N ALA A 254 5.34 6.85 6.58
CA ALA A 254 4.96 7.55 5.35
C ALA A 254 6.14 7.93 4.42
N GLY A 255 7.36 7.47 4.69
CA GLY A 255 8.56 7.85 3.93
C GLY A 255 8.83 9.36 3.90
N ILE A 256 8.46 10.09 4.99
CA ILE A 256 8.61 11.56 5.04
C ILE A 256 10.08 11.93 4.96
N GLY A 257 10.43 12.80 4.02
CA GLY A 257 11.80 13.23 3.74
C GLY A 257 12.56 12.28 2.83
N VAL A 258 12.29 10.97 2.85
CA VAL A 258 12.99 9.99 1.99
C VAL A 258 12.52 10.11 0.54
N LEU A 259 11.21 10.18 0.32
CA LEU A 259 10.64 10.37 -1.01
C LEU A 259 11.17 11.66 -1.66
N GLU A 260 11.10 12.75 -0.91
CA GLU A 260 11.59 14.06 -1.35
C GLU A 260 13.10 14.03 -1.65
N ALA A 261 13.91 13.48 -0.75
CA ALA A 261 15.35 13.40 -0.93
C ALA A 261 15.76 12.62 -2.18
N VAL A 262 15.12 11.46 -2.43
CA VAL A 262 15.44 10.65 -3.61
C VAL A 262 14.97 11.32 -4.89
N PHE A 263 13.77 11.92 -4.91
CA PHE A 263 13.27 12.67 -6.07
C PHE A 263 14.14 13.87 -6.38
N LEU A 264 14.54 14.64 -5.37
CA LEU A 264 15.46 15.79 -5.56
C LEU A 264 16.83 15.32 -6.05
N ALA A 265 17.37 14.23 -5.50
CA ALA A 265 18.69 13.75 -5.89
C ALA A 265 18.73 13.22 -7.34
N LEU A 266 17.64 12.64 -7.85
CA LEU A 266 17.60 12.00 -9.18
C LEU A 266 17.00 12.88 -10.27
N LEU A 267 16.17 13.88 -9.93
CA LEU A 267 15.41 14.67 -10.90
C LEU A 267 15.77 16.16 -10.92
N ALA A 268 16.31 16.70 -9.80
CA ALA A 268 16.58 18.13 -9.72
C ALA A 268 17.78 18.53 -10.59
N GLY A 269 17.66 19.64 -11.28
CA GLY A 269 18.71 20.25 -12.10
C GLY A 269 18.54 19.94 -13.58
N GLU A 270 18.90 18.75 -14.04
CA GLU A 270 18.85 18.42 -15.47
C GLU A 270 17.43 18.19 -16.01
N HIS A 271 16.54 17.67 -15.19
CA HIS A 271 15.21 17.24 -15.63
C HIS A 271 14.10 18.22 -15.23
N THR A 272 14.16 18.80 -14.03
CA THR A 272 13.13 19.73 -13.55
C THR A 272 13.62 20.57 -12.36
N SER A 273 12.90 21.67 -12.05
CA SER A 273 13.24 22.52 -10.92
C SER A 273 12.95 21.85 -9.57
N GLN A 274 13.74 22.19 -8.55
CA GLN A 274 13.51 21.72 -7.17
C GLN A 274 12.11 22.12 -6.67
N GLY A 275 11.67 23.33 -7.00
CA GLY A 275 10.34 23.82 -6.62
C GLY A 275 9.21 22.97 -7.20
N THR A 276 9.29 22.59 -8.48
CA THR A 276 8.30 21.71 -9.12
C THR A 276 8.25 20.33 -8.44
N ILE A 277 9.40 19.73 -8.12
CA ILE A 277 9.47 18.45 -7.44
C ILE A 277 8.80 18.53 -6.06
N ILE A 278 9.17 19.52 -5.25
CA ILE A 278 8.62 19.69 -3.90
C ILE A 278 7.09 19.93 -3.96
N ALA A 279 6.67 20.83 -4.86
CA ALA A 279 5.26 21.13 -5.07
C ALA A 279 4.46 19.87 -5.46
N ALA A 280 4.96 19.08 -6.42
CA ALA A 280 4.32 17.85 -6.87
C ALA A 280 4.23 16.80 -5.73
N LEU A 281 5.30 16.61 -4.96
CA LEU A 281 5.33 15.66 -3.86
C LEU A 281 4.43 16.09 -2.69
N LEU A 282 4.33 17.39 -2.40
CA LEU A 282 3.37 17.93 -1.42
C LEU A 282 1.93 17.68 -1.87
N ALA A 283 1.61 18.01 -3.13
CA ALA A 283 0.29 17.74 -3.70
C ALA A 283 -0.03 16.23 -3.67
N TYR A 284 0.95 15.37 -4.02
CA TYR A 284 0.82 13.92 -3.92
C TYR A 284 0.50 13.47 -2.49
N ARG A 285 1.18 14.02 -1.46
CA ARG A 285 0.89 13.70 -0.06
C ARG A 285 -0.53 14.09 0.35
N VAL A 286 -1.00 15.25 -0.08
CA VAL A 286 -2.37 15.68 0.22
C VAL A 286 -3.38 14.75 -0.43
N LEU A 287 -3.25 14.51 -1.73
CA LEU A 287 -4.22 13.75 -2.52
C LEU A 287 -4.20 12.25 -2.21
N TYR A 288 -3.01 11.68 -2.00
CA TYR A 288 -2.83 10.23 -1.90
C TYR A 288 -2.75 9.70 -0.47
N TYR A 289 -2.36 10.55 0.50
CA TYR A 289 -2.25 10.15 1.91
C TYR A 289 -3.30 10.84 2.77
N PHE A 290 -3.36 12.17 2.75
CA PHE A 290 -4.15 12.95 3.70
C PHE A 290 -5.66 12.82 3.47
N ILE A 291 -6.11 13.13 2.27
CA ILE A 291 -7.54 13.07 1.92
C ILE A 291 -8.09 11.65 2.10
N PRO A 292 -7.46 10.59 1.56
CA PRO A 292 -7.90 9.23 1.81
C PRO A 292 -7.90 8.82 3.28
N LEU A 293 -6.95 9.31 4.08
CA LEU A 293 -6.91 9.03 5.50
C LEU A 293 -8.12 9.63 6.25
N LEU A 294 -8.47 10.89 5.96
CA LEU A 294 -9.65 11.53 6.55
C LEU A 294 -10.94 10.79 6.17
N LEU A 295 -11.08 10.41 4.90
CA LEU A 295 -12.22 9.60 4.44
C LEU A 295 -12.22 8.22 5.09
N ALA A 296 -11.06 7.60 5.24
CA ALA A 296 -10.91 6.30 5.90
C ALA A 296 -11.26 6.36 7.37
N LEU A 297 -10.97 7.45 8.06
CA LEU A 297 -11.38 7.67 9.44
C LEU A 297 -12.90 7.67 9.58
N VAL A 298 -13.60 8.39 8.71
CA VAL A 298 -15.07 8.41 8.67
C VAL A 298 -15.62 7.00 8.38
N CYS A 299 -15.06 6.31 7.37
CA CYS A 299 -15.44 4.94 7.04
C CYS A 299 -15.19 3.96 8.19
N TYR A 300 -14.09 4.14 8.92
CA TYR A 300 -13.76 3.35 10.09
C TYR A 300 -14.80 3.50 11.20
N LEU A 301 -15.20 4.74 11.51
CA LEU A 301 -16.23 5.03 12.52
C LEU A 301 -17.59 4.41 12.13
N ILE A 302 -17.95 4.49 10.85
CA ILE A 302 -19.17 3.85 10.32
C ILE A 302 -19.10 2.33 10.45
N LEU A 303 -17.98 1.71 10.09
CA LEU A 303 -17.79 0.26 10.23
C LEU A 303 -17.85 -0.19 11.68
N GLU A 304 -17.20 0.55 12.59
CA GLU A 304 -17.19 0.22 14.02
C GLU A 304 -18.58 0.35 14.64
N SER A 305 -19.34 1.42 14.32
CA SER A 305 -20.72 1.62 14.81
C SER A 305 -21.68 0.53 14.34
N ARG A 306 -21.48 0.02 13.13
CA ARG A 306 -22.34 -1.04 12.52
C ARG A 306 -21.79 -2.45 12.71
N ALA A 307 -20.64 -2.62 13.36
CA ALA A 307 -19.93 -3.91 13.44
C ALA A 307 -20.80 -5.05 14.01
N LYS A 308 -21.54 -4.83 15.08
CA LYS A 308 -22.42 -5.84 15.67
C LYS A 308 -23.49 -6.34 14.70
N LYS A 309 -24.15 -5.41 13.98
CA LYS A 309 -25.20 -5.74 12.99
C LYS A 309 -24.63 -6.48 11.79
N LEU A 310 -23.46 -6.02 11.30
CA LEU A 310 -22.76 -6.64 10.17
C LEU A 310 -22.29 -8.05 10.52
N ARG A 311 -21.75 -8.25 11.72
CA ARG A 311 -21.29 -9.56 12.19
C ARG A 311 -22.44 -10.56 12.24
N ALA A 312 -23.58 -10.22 12.87
CA ALA A 312 -24.74 -11.10 12.93
C ALA A 312 -25.26 -11.49 11.53
N LYS A 313 -25.22 -10.54 10.55
CA LYS A 313 -25.58 -10.83 9.16
C LYS A 313 -24.57 -11.80 8.51
N ASN A 314 -23.28 -11.58 8.74
CA ASN A 314 -22.22 -12.40 8.15
C ASN A 314 -22.22 -13.83 8.73
N GLU A 315 -22.44 -13.99 10.04
CA GLU A 315 -22.58 -15.31 10.69
C GLU A 315 -23.72 -16.12 10.09
N ARG A 316 -24.87 -15.49 9.83
CA ARG A 316 -25.99 -16.14 9.13
C ARG A 316 -25.66 -16.52 7.68
N ALA A 317 -24.85 -15.72 6.98
CA ALA A 317 -24.43 -16.01 5.61
C ALA A 317 -23.35 -17.10 5.52
N MET A 318 -22.56 -17.28 6.58
CA MET A 318 -21.54 -18.32 6.66
C MET A 318 -22.11 -19.67 7.11
N ALA A 319 -23.26 -19.67 7.80
CA ALA A 319 -23.95 -20.88 8.26
C ALA A 319 -24.79 -21.55 7.14
N LYS A 320 -25.10 -20.83 6.07
CA LYS A 320 -25.71 -21.35 4.82
C LYS A 320 -24.59 -21.76 3.83
#